data_b6328aa882c4e2f6c3532840c4b02300
#
_entry.id   b6328aa882c4e2f6c3532840c4b02300
#
_cell.length_a   1.000
_cell.length_b   1.000
_cell.length_c   1.000
_cell.angle_alpha   90.00
_cell.angle_beta   90.00
_cell.angle_gamma   90.00
#
_symmetry.space_group_name_H-M   'P 1'
#
loop_
_entity.id
_entity.type
_entity.pdbx_description
1 polymer ?
#
loop_
_entity_poly.entity_id
_entity_poly.type
_entity_poly.pdbx_seq_one_letter_code
_entity_poly.pdbx_strand_id
1 'polypeptide(L)'
;MNWYKFNISEYQLETYGIPDAEDLAYRRLMDRYYQEEGPLTNDEGDLCASIGLDWDCIIPVLQRFFLLNEGNQWVHPDWQRDINSRQEKAFRMAQIGRANRKGLPDQQE
;
A
#
# COMPACT_ATOMS: atom_id res chain seq x y z
N MET A 1 -3.31 2.77 7.19
CA MET A 1 -2.11 2.27 7.90
C MET A 1 -1.11 3.40 8.01
N ASN A 2 -0.67 3.72 9.22
CA ASN A 2 0.25 4.84 9.41
C ASN A 2 1.71 4.44 9.29
N TRP A 3 2.00 3.16 9.37
CA TRP A 3 3.34 2.67 9.07
C TRP A 3 3.24 1.24 8.57
N TYR A 4 4.29 0.81 7.89
CA TYR A 4 4.33 -0.52 7.32
C TYR A 4 5.78 -0.98 7.30
N LYS A 5 5.95 -2.30 7.16
CA LYS A 5 7.27 -2.88 7.13
C LYS A 5 7.92 -2.58 5.78
N PHE A 6 9.03 -1.88 5.81
CA PHE A 6 9.72 -1.48 4.60
C PHE A 6 10.87 -2.47 4.33
N ASN A 7 10.79 -3.16 3.20
CA ASN A 7 11.82 -4.12 2.81
C ASN A 7 12.87 -3.40 1.98
N ILE A 8 14.00 -3.10 2.60
CA ILE A 8 15.06 -2.33 1.95
C ILE A 8 15.61 -3.05 0.72
N SER A 9 15.82 -4.36 0.84
CA SER A 9 16.39 -5.13 -0.26
C SER A 9 15.48 -5.18 -1.48
N GLU A 10 14.18 -5.36 -1.26
CA GLU A 10 13.22 -5.35 -2.35
C GLU A 10 13.16 -3.98 -3.00
N TYR A 11 13.13 -2.93 -2.20
CA TYR A 11 13.10 -1.58 -2.73
C TYR A 11 14.33 -1.29 -3.60
N GLN A 12 15.51 -1.64 -3.09
CA GLN A 12 16.75 -1.41 -3.83
C GLN A 12 16.79 -2.18 -5.14
N LEU A 13 16.29 -3.40 -5.12
CA LEU A 13 16.27 -4.23 -6.32
C LEU A 13 15.31 -3.67 -7.37
N GLU A 14 14.11 -3.25 -6.94
CA GLU A 14 13.09 -2.73 -7.85
C GLU A 14 13.50 -1.40 -8.46
N THR A 15 14.19 -0.56 -7.70
CA THR A 15 14.53 0.79 -8.17
C THR A 15 15.93 0.90 -8.72
N TYR A 16 16.67 -0.20 -8.82
CA TYR A 16 18.02 -0.17 -9.33
C TYR A 16 18.03 0.35 -10.78
N GLY A 17 18.78 1.40 -11.00
CA GLY A 17 18.98 1.94 -12.35
C GLY A 17 17.89 2.86 -12.87
N ILE A 18 16.84 3.15 -12.10
CA ILE A 18 15.84 4.11 -12.57
C ILE A 18 16.27 5.53 -12.20
N PRO A 19 15.76 6.55 -12.92
CA PRO A 19 16.11 7.94 -12.62
C PRO A 19 15.68 8.35 -11.21
N ASP A 20 16.41 9.29 -10.63
CA ASP A 20 16.15 9.72 -9.25
C ASP A 20 14.72 10.20 -9.03
N ALA A 21 14.18 10.95 -9.98
CA ALA A 21 12.81 11.46 -9.84
C ALA A 21 11.79 10.32 -9.84
N GLU A 22 12.05 9.27 -10.61
CA GLU A 22 11.17 8.10 -10.63
C GLU A 22 11.32 7.27 -9.37
N ASP A 23 12.54 7.19 -8.84
CA ASP A 23 12.77 6.53 -7.56
C ASP A 23 11.99 7.23 -6.45
N LEU A 24 12.03 8.54 -6.42
CA LEU A 24 11.27 9.33 -5.45
C LEU A 24 9.77 9.12 -5.63
N ALA A 25 9.30 9.09 -6.89
CA ALA A 25 7.89 8.82 -7.16
C ALA A 25 7.48 7.44 -6.67
N TYR A 26 8.31 6.43 -6.91
CA TYR A 26 8.06 5.07 -6.46
C TYR A 26 7.88 5.05 -4.95
N ARG A 27 8.78 5.69 -4.22
CA ARG A 27 8.75 5.69 -2.77
C ARG A 27 7.53 6.40 -2.23
N ARG A 28 7.17 7.54 -2.81
CA ARG A 28 6.00 8.30 -2.37
C ARG A 28 4.70 7.61 -2.73
N LEU A 29 4.66 6.92 -3.87
CA LEU A 29 3.50 6.12 -4.24
C LEU A 29 3.32 4.95 -3.28
N MET A 30 4.40 4.34 -2.83
CA MET A 30 4.34 3.28 -1.84
C MET A 30 3.71 3.79 -0.54
N ASP A 31 4.18 4.92 -0.04
CA ASP A 31 3.63 5.50 1.18
C ASP A 31 2.13 5.78 1.02
N ARG A 32 1.74 6.35 -0.12
CA ARG A 32 0.33 6.66 -0.37
C ARG A 32 -0.51 5.40 -0.46
N TYR A 33 0.00 4.37 -1.14
CA TYR A 33 -0.72 3.11 -1.31
C TYR A 33 -1.02 2.48 0.04
N TYR A 34 -0.04 2.46 0.93
CA TYR A 34 -0.24 1.88 2.26
C TYR A 34 -1.14 2.75 3.13
N GLN A 35 -1.08 4.07 2.98
CA GLN A 35 -2.01 4.94 3.69
C GLN A 35 -3.46 4.70 3.28
N GLU A 36 -3.69 4.54 1.98
CA GLU A 36 -5.03 4.26 1.46
C GLU A 36 -5.45 2.82 1.70
N GLU A 37 -4.50 1.95 1.98
CA GLU A 37 -4.71 0.52 2.16
C GLU A 37 -5.37 -0.12 0.94
N GLY A 38 -5.00 0.33 -0.24
CA GLY A 38 -5.55 -0.23 -1.47
C GLY A 38 -5.18 0.56 -2.70
N PRO A 39 -5.80 0.22 -3.82
CA PRO A 39 -5.45 0.81 -5.11
C PRO A 39 -5.64 2.33 -5.15
N LEU A 40 -4.84 2.96 -5.98
CA LEU A 40 -4.87 4.42 -6.14
C LEU A 40 -5.71 4.79 -7.35
N THR A 41 -6.61 5.74 -7.18
CA THR A 41 -7.47 6.21 -8.28
C THR A 41 -6.60 6.81 -9.39
N ASN A 42 -6.94 6.47 -10.63
CA ASN A 42 -6.21 7.00 -11.79
C ASN A 42 -6.69 8.41 -12.09
N ASP A 43 -6.20 9.35 -11.31
CA ASP A 43 -6.55 10.77 -11.42
C ASP A 43 -5.25 11.55 -11.39
N GLU A 44 -4.86 12.09 -12.53
CA GLU A 44 -3.59 12.79 -12.67
C GLU A 44 -3.47 13.94 -11.67
N GLY A 45 -4.49 14.76 -11.56
CA GLY A 45 -4.47 15.92 -10.67
C GLY A 45 -4.30 15.51 -9.21
N ASP A 46 -5.05 14.50 -8.79
CA ASP A 46 -4.98 14.01 -7.41
C ASP A 46 -3.62 13.39 -7.11
N LEU A 47 -3.11 12.56 -8.02
CA LEU A 47 -1.82 11.92 -7.81
C LEU A 47 -0.69 12.93 -7.79
N CYS A 48 -0.69 13.89 -8.70
CA CYS A 48 0.35 14.93 -8.70
C CYS A 48 0.30 15.74 -7.41
N ALA A 49 -0.88 16.08 -6.95
CA ALA A 49 -1.03 16.86 -5.72
C ALA A 49 -0.58 16.06 -4.49
N SER A 50 -0.98 14.80 -4.39
CA SER A 50 -0.69 14.00 -3.21
C SER A 50 0.75 13.51 -3.18
N ILE A 51 1.33 13.22 -4.34
CA ILE A 51 2.70 12.73 -4.43
C ILE A 51 3.70 13.89 -4.44
N GLY A 52 3.26 15.06 -4.95
CA GLY A 52 4.11 16.24 -4.97
C GLY A 52 5.16 16.22 -6.06
N LEU A 53 4.85 15.57 -7.19
CA LEU A 53 5.74 15.49 -8.33
C LEU A 53 4.93 15.67 -9.61
N ASP A 54 5.62 16.02 -10.70
CA ASP A 54 4.98 16.16 -11.99
C ASP A 54 4.56 14.80 -12.53
N TRP A 55 3.52 14.81 -13.35
CA TRP A 55 3.01 13.58 -13.95
C TRP A 55 4.09 12.83 -14.73
N ASP A 56 4.99 13.57 -15.38
CA ASP A 56 6.08 12.95 -16.15
C ASP A 56 7.01 12.10 -15.28
N CYS A 57 7.05 12.35 -13.98
CA CYS A 57 7.83 11.55 -13.05
C CYS A 57 7.01 10.37 -12.49
N ILE A 58 5.71 10.52 -12.43
CA ILE A 58 4.81 9.53 -11.82
C ILE A 58 4.39 8.45 -12.80
N ILE A 59 3.99 8.85 -14.01
CA ILE A 59 3.41 7.90 -14.96
C ILE A 59 4.36 6.77 -15.37
N PRO A 60 5.67 6.99 -15.57
CA PRO A 60 6.54 5.88 -15.90
C PRO A 60 6.59 4.82 -14.80
N VAL A 61 6.51 5.26 -13.54
CA VAL A 61 6.51 4.34 -12.40
C VAL A 61 5.22 3.54 -12.36
N LEU A 62 4.09 4.20 -12.58
CA LEU A 62 2.80 3.51 -12.61
C LEU A 62 2.77 2.47 -13.72
N GLN A 63 3.25 2.83 -14.91
CA GLN A 63 3.24 1.90 -16.03
C GLN A 63 4.20 0.74 -15.84
N ARG A 64 5.29 0.94 -15.11
CA ARG A 64 6.29 -0.10 -14.92
C ARG A 64 5.95 -1.05 -13.78
N PHE A 65 5.44 -0.55 -12.68
CA PHE A 65 5.29 -1.34 -11.46
C PHE A 65 3.85 -1.63 -11.07
N PHE A 66 2.89 -0.94 -11.67
CA PHE A 66 1.48 -1.09 -11.30
C PHE A 66 0.67 -1.64 -12.47
N LEU A 67 -0.53 -2.10 -12.16
CA LEU A 67 -1.49 -2.56 -13.15
C LEU A 67 -2.76 -1.72 -13.00
N LEU A 68 -3.30 -1.26 -14.12
CA LEU A 68 -4.55 -0.51 -14.11
C LEU A 68 -5.70 -1.53 -14.16
N ASN A 69 -6.58 -1.46 -13.16
CA ASN A 69 -7.68 -2.43 -13.09
C ASN A 69 -8.94 -1.91 -13.80
N GLU A 70 -10.00 -2.71 -13.79
CA GLU A 70 -11.25 -2.35 -14.47
C GLU A 70 -11.93 -1.16 -13.82
N GLY A 71 -11.67 -0.91 -12.54
CA GLY A 71 -12.22 0.23 -11.83
C GLY A 71 -11.42 1.51 -12.02
N ASN A 72 -10.52 1.54 -12.99
CA ASN A 72 -9.68 2.70 -13.26
C ASN A 72 -8.82 3.08 -12.05
N GLN A 73 -8.23 2.05 -11.41
CA GLN A 73 -7.36 2.24 -10.27
C GLN A 73 -6.04 1.53 -10.51
N TRP A 74 -4.96 2.10 -9.98
CA TRP A 74 -3.64 1.52 -10.10
C TRP A 74 -3.38 0.56 -8.93
N VAL A 75 -3.07 -0.70 -9.26
CA VAL A 75 -2.83 -1.76 -8.29
C VAL A 75 -1.37 -2.16 -8.34
N HIS A 76 -0.74 -2.20 -7.19
CA HIS A 76 0.59 -2.79 -7.06
C HIS A 76 0.41 -4.20 -6.48
N PRO A 77 0.61 -5.25 -7.25
CA PRO A 77 0.24 -6.60 -6.80
C PRO A 77 0.90 -7.03 -5.50
N ASP A 78 2.19 -6.73 -5.34
CA ASP A 78 2.91 -7.15 -4.14
C ASP A 78 2.45 -6.40 -2.89
N TRP A 79 2.24 -5.09 -3.02
CA TRP A 79 1.77 -4.30 -1.90
C TRP A 79 0.33 -4.65 -1.54
N GLN A 80 -0.48 -4.90 -2.56
CA GLN A 80 -1.88 -5.27 -2.32
C GLN A 80 -1.95 -6.60 -1.57
N ARG A 81 -1.10 -7.56 -1.96
CA ARG A 81 -1.05 -8.85 -1.30
C ARG A 81 -0.64 -8.71 0.15
N ASP A 82 0.36 -7.87 0.42
CA ASP A 82 0.82 -7.60 1.78
C ASP A 82 -0.27 -6.94 2.63
N ILE A 83 -0.95 -5.94 2.07
CA ILE A 83 -2.03 -5.25 2.77
C ILE A 83 -3.17 -6.21 3.08
N ASN A 84 -3.57 -7.02 2.11
CA ASN A 84 -4.64 -7.98 2.30
C ASN A 84 -4.28 -8.98 3.41
N SER A 85 -3.04 -9.44 3.43
CA SER A 85 -2.57 -10.37 4.44
C SER A 85 -2.61 -9.75 5.82
N ARG A 86 -2.20 -8.49 5.94
CA ARG A 86 -2.22 -7.79 7.23
C ARG A 86 -3.64 -7.54 7.71
N GLN A 87 -4.53 -7.18 6.80
CA GLN A 87 -5.93 -6.95 7.15
C GLN A 87 -6.60 -8.23 7.61
N GLU A 88 -6.33 -9.33 6.91
CA GLU A 88 -6.88 -10.63 7.27
C GLU A 88 -6.37 -11.08 8.63
N LYS A 89 -5.08 -10.87 8.88
CA LYS A 89 -4.50 -11.23 10.17
C LYS A 89 -5.11 -10.41 11.30
N ALA A 90 -5.27 -9.11 11.09
CA ALA A 90 -5.88 -8.23 12.08
C ALA A 90 -7.31 -8.66 12.38
N PHE A 91 -8.09 -9.03 11.35
CA PHE A 91 -9.45 -9.48 11.51
C PHE A 91 -9.49 -10.77 12.33
N ARG A 92 -8.63 -11.73 12.02
CA ARG A 92 -8.58 -12.99 12.77
C ARG A 92 -8.19 -12.77 14.23
N MET A 93 -7.23 -11.90 14.48
CA MET A 93 -6.82 -11.60 15.85
C MET A 93 -7.95 -10.95 16.64
N ALA A 94 -8.70 -10.07 16.00
CA ALA A 94 -9.86 -9.44 16.65
C ALA A 94 -10.93 -10.47 16.96
N GLN A 95 -11.15 -11.44 16.08
CA GLN A 95 -12.10 -12.52 16.32
C GLN A 95 -11.66 -13.38 17.49
N ILE A 96 -10.39 -13.75 17.55
CA ILE A 96 -9.86 -14.54 18.63
C ILE A 96 -9.99 -13.80 19.95
N GLY A 97 -9.70 -12.51 19.97
CA GLY A 97 -9.82 -11.70 21.17
C GLY A 97 -11.22 -11.66 21.69
N ARG A 98 -12.21 -11.52 20.79
CA ARG A 98 -13.62 -11.52 21.19
C ARG A 98 -14.05 -12.87 21.74
N ALA A 99 -13.64 -13.94 21.09
CA ALA A 99 -13.96 -15.27 21.54
C ALA A 99 -13.38 -15.57 22.91
N ASN A 100 -12.15 -15.17 23.13
CA ASN A 100 -11.50 -15.37 24.42
C ASN A 100 -12.21 -14.59 25.51
N ARG A 101 -12.61 -13.36 25.26
CA ARG A 101 -13.33 -12.58 26.25
C ARG A 101 -14.68 -13.21 26.59
N LYS A 102 -15.37 -13.74 25.60
CA LYS A 102 -16.63 -14.42 25.85
C LYS A 102 -16.46 -15.70 26.62
N GLY A 103 -15.32 -16.35 26.45
CA GLY A 103 -15.06 -17.60 27.11
C GLY A 103 -14.57 -17.47 28.54
N LEU A 104 -14.33 -16.26 29.02
CA LEU A 104 -13.82 -16.05 30.35
C LEU A 104 -14.95 -15.50 31.22
N PRO A 105 -15.64 -16.36 31.92
CA PRO A 105 -16.84 -15.92 32.62
C PRO A 105 -16.57 -14.88 33.68
N ASP A 106 -15.47 -14.96 34.28
CA ASP A 106 -15.18 -14.04 35.34
C ASP A 106 -14.84 -12.69 34.88
N GLN A 107 -14.50 -12.55 33.66
CA GLN A 107 -14.11 -11.28 33.22
C GLN A 107 -15.20 -10.43 32.86
N GLN A 108 -16.27 -11.03 32.60
CA GLN A 108 -17.30 -10.29 32.20
C GLN A 108 -18.07 -9.78 33.27
N GLU A 109 -17.86 -10.29 34.28
CA GLU A 109 -18.65 -9.99 35.27
C GLU A 109 -18.33 -9.07 36.12
#